data_0d65b7c8636c949a393d5720cf21e416
#
_entry.id   0d65b7c8636c949a393d5720cf21e416
#
_cell.length_a   1.000
_cell.length_b   1.000
_cell.length_c   1.000
_cell.angle_alpha   90.00
_cell.angle_beta   90.00
_cell.angle_gamma   90.00
#
_symmetry.space_group_name_H-M   'P 1'
#
loop_
_entity.id
_entity.type
_entity.pdbx_description
1 polymer ?
#
loop_
_entity_poly.entity_id
_entity_poly.type
_entity_poly.pdbx_seq_one_letter_code
_entity_poly.pdbx_strand_id
1 'polypeptide(L)'
;GDFHETVVKDQVHSPDWSTPERLDYTLRIFRILGEIIPDGVEGGISTSPISYRFWQKTAEERNSVLERAAVNLAEVAANLHFLENQTGKFLHLDIEPEPDGILENSDETIAFFQDCLLPVGAKYLAEKHHIPSGDATQIILRHIQVCYDVCHFAIVYEKPKDTFAKFENAGINIGKIQISAALKVDVPVAQLERDKLKEKLSQLSESTYLHQVVGKTASGSLESYPDLPQAVMALPASQSAEFRIHFHVPLFLKHYGYFSSTQNAIVEVLETISTKPVSRPLEVETYTWGVLTPELRIDLGQSIIRELDWVIQHLER
;
A
#
# COMPACT_ATOMS: atom_id res chain seq x y z
N GLY A 1 0.32 12.39 12.09
CA GLY A 1 1.18 13.45 11.58
C GLY A 1 0.35 14.65 11.12
N ASP A 2 0.95 15.81 11.08
CA ASP A 2 0.32 17.03 10.54
C ASP A 2 0.34 16.96 9.01
N PHE A 3 -0.63 16.24 8.43
CA PHE A 3 -0.74 16.08 6.98
C PHE A 3 -1.50 17.21 6.29
N HIS A 4 -2.04 18.18 7.04
CA HIS A 4 -2.79 19.30 6.50
C HIS A 4 -1.93 20.56 6.47
N GLU A 5 -1.88 21.23 5.31
CA GLU A 5 -1.23 22.53 5.08
C GLU A 5 0.31 22.58 5.22
N THR A 6 0.99 21.41 5.30
CA THR A 6 2.46 21.34 5.32
C THR A 6 2.97 20.46 4.20
N VAL A 7 4.17 20.80 3.67
CA VAL A 7 4.87 19.94 2.70
C VAL A 7 5.41 18.72 3.45
N VAL A 8 4.83 17.55 3.24
CA VAL A 8 5.21 16.33 3.96
C VAL A 8 6.19 15.48 3.14
N LYS A 9 5.90 15.27 1.85
CA LYS A 9 6.73 14.48 0.93
C LYS A 9 7.14 13.13 1.55
N ASP A 10 8.43 12.81 1.53
CA ASP A 10 9.00 11.57 2.09
C ASP A 10 8.89 11.46 3.61
N GLN A 11 8.61 12.57 4.33
CA GLN A 11 8.45 12.57 5.77
C GLN A 11 7.21 11.83 6.27
N VAL A 12 6.30 11.41 5.39
CA VAL A 12 5.19 10.51 5.73
C VAL A 12 5.69 9.17 6.32
N HIS A 13 6.89 8.74 5.94
CA HIS A 13 7.50 7.51 6.45
C HIS A 13 8.15 7.67 7.84
N SER A 14 8.28 8.91 8.37
CA SER A 14 8.92 9.17 9.67
C SER A 14 7.91 9.20 10.82
N PRO A 15 8.23 8.61 12.00
CA PRO A 15 9.34 7.68 12.26
C PRO A 15 9.13 6.35 11.52
N ASP A 16 10.21 5.76 11.00
CA ASP A 16 10.16 4.51 10.27
C ASP A 16 10.27 3.27 11.18
N TRP A 17 10.15 2.07 10.60
CA TRP A 17 10.16 0.82 11.37
C TRP A 17 11.52 0.46 11.99
N SER A 18 12.59 1.14 11.62
CA SER A 18 13.89 0.97 12.25
C SER A 18 14.02 1.66 13.61
N THR A 19 12.98 2.40 14.04
CA THR A 19 13.00 3.25 15.23
C THR A 19 12.10 2.72 16.35
N PRO A 20 12.48 2.91 17.63
CA PRO A 20 11.62 2.53 18.76
C PRO A 20 10.33 3.36 18.84
N GLU A 21 10.34 4.59 18.34
CA GLU A 21 9.18 5.47 18.32
C GLU A 21 8.02 4.90 17.49
N ARG A 22 8.32 4.27 16.34
CA ARG A 22 7.33 3.58 15.52
C ARG A 22 6.75 2.37 16.26
N LEU A 23 7.59 1.56 16.88
CA LEU A 23 7.16 0.42 17.69
C LEU A 23 6.22 0.88 18.82
N ASP A 24 6.64 1.84 19.63
CA ASP A 24 5.87 2.35 20.76
C ASP A 24 4.52 2.93 20.35
N TYR A 25 4.50 3.69 19.25
CA TYR A 25 3.27 4.23 18.66
C TYR A 25 2.32 3.10 18.27
N THR A 26 2.81 2.11 17.55
CA THR A 26 2.00 0.98 17.06
C THR A 26 1.44 0.16 18.23
N LEU A 27 2.23 -0.15 19.24
CA LEU A 27 1.76 -0.88 20.42
C LEU A 27 0.69 -0.11 21.20
N ARG A 28 0.76 1.24 21.24
CA ARG A 28 -0.31 2.06 21.86
C ARG A 28 -1.61 1.96 21.09
N ILE A 29 -1.57 2.01 19.76
CA ILE A 29 -2.77 1.88 18.93
C ILE A 29 -3.39 0.50 19.12
N PHE A 30 -2.59 -0.58 19.15
CA PHE A 30 -3.11 -1.93 19.39
C PHE A 30 -3.74 -2.10 20.77
N ARG A 31 -3.22 -1.45 21.82
CA ARG A 31 -3.88 -1.44 23.14
C ARG A 31 -5.26 -0.79 23.05
N ILE A 32 -5.37 0.35 22.38
CA ILE A 32 -6.66 1.03 22.19
C ILE A 32 -7.61 0.14 21.37
N LEU A 33 -7.16 -0.40 20.23
CA LEU A 33 -7.95 -1.28 19.39
C LEU A 33 -8.42 -2.52 20.16
N GLY A 34 -7.55 -3.14 20.95
CA GLY A 34 -7.88 -4.30 21.78
C GLY A 34 -9.00 -4.02 22.80
N GLU A 35 -9.10 -2.79 23.31
CA GLU A 35 -10.19 -2.39 24.22
C GLU A 35 -11.53 -2.14 23.50
N ILE A 36 -11.49 -1.52 22.31
CA ILE A 36 -12.70 -1.07 21.63
C ILE A 36 -13.29 -2.09 20.65
N ILE A 37 -12.48 -3.05 20.15
CA ILE A 37 -12.96 -4.04 19.18
C ILE A 37 -13.89 -5.03 19.86
N PRO A 38 -15.07 -5.34 19.25
CA PRO A 38 -15.99 -6.34 19.80
C PRO A 38 -15.37 -7.75 19.81
N ASP A 39 -15.86 -8.59 20.73
CA ASP A 39 -15.45 -10.00 20.78
C ASP A 39 -15.82 -10.74 19.49
N GLY A 40 -14.90 -11.58 19.01
CA GLY A 40 -15.08 -12.35 17.77
C GLY A 40 -14.90 -11.54 16.48
N VAL A 41 -14.54 -10.26 16.57
CA VAL A 41 -14.19 -9.42 15.42
C VAL A 41 -12.67 -9.39 15.27
N GLU A 42 -12.20 -9.63 14.06
CA GLU A 42 -10.80 -9.49 13.66
C GLU A 42 -10.45 -8.02 13.46
N GLY A 43 -9.25 -7.58 13.92
CA GLY A 43 -8.81 -6.20 13.79
C GLY A 43 -7.41 -6.06 13.22
N GLY A 44 -7.28 -5.24 12.15
CA GLY A 44 -6.00 -4.94 11.53
C GLY A 44 -5.66 -3.46 11.55
N ILE A 45 -4.37 -3.15 11.63
CA ILE A 45 -3.82 -1.81 11.49
C ILE A 45 -2.85 -1.83 10.33
N SER A 46 -3.09 -1.02 9.28
CA SER A 46 -2.12 -0.85 8.19
C SER A 46 -0.96 0.05 8.62
N THR A 47 0.22 -0.19 8.03
CA THR A 47 1.44 0.54 8.35
C THR A 47 2.35 0.70 7.14
N SER A 48 3.18 1.74 7.16
CA SER A 48 4.12 2.07 6.09
C SER A 48 5.10 0.93 5.74
N PRO A 49 5.65 0.90 4.51
CA PRO A 49 6.49 -0.18 3.97
C PRO A 49 7.93 -0.11 4.47
N ILE A 50 8.13 -0.25 5.77
CA ILE A 50 9.39 -0.26 6.50
C ILE A 50 10.01 1.12 6.61
N SER A 51 10.43 1.73 5.51
CA SER A 51 11.09 3.04 5.42
C SER A 51 11.01 3.59 3.99
N TYR A 52 11.37 4.85 3.78
CA TYR A 52 11.51 5.43 2.45
C TYR A 52 12.81 4.98 1.82
N ARG A 53 12.75 4.37 0.59
CA ARG A 53 13.91 3.69 -0.02
C ARG A 53 15.10 4.59 -0.31
N PHE A 54 14.89 5.88 -0.50
CA PHE A 54 15.97 6.81 -0.86
C PHE A 54 16.67 7.46 0.35
N TRP A 55 16.26 7.14 1.58
CA TRP A 55 17.00 7.56 2.78
C TRP A 55 18.29 6.76 2.95
N GLN A 56 18.28 5.47 2.62
CA GLN A 56 19.43 4.60 2.69
C GLN A 56 20.25 4.70 1.40
N LYS A 57 21.53 5.09 1.53
CA LYS A 57 22.43 5.33 0.40
C LYS A 57 23.28 4.11 0.02
N THR A 58 23.44 3.17 0.93
CA THR A 58 24.21 1.94 0.72
C THR A 58 23.37 0.69 1.04
N ALA A 59 23.82 -0.46 0.53
CA ALA A 59 23.21 -1.74 0.84
C ALA A 59 23.30 -2.09 2.34
N GLU A 60 24.41 -1.72 2.98
CA GLU A 60 24.66 -1.92 4.40
C GLU A 60 23.68 -1.11 5.25
N GLU A 61 23.44 0.16 4.91
CA GLU A 61 22.45 1.00 5.57
C GLU A 61 21.04 0.40 5.43
N ARG A 62 20.69 -0.02 4.21
CA ARG A 62 19.41 -0.66 3.93
C ARG A 62 19.22 -1.95 4.76
N ASN A 63 20.21 -2.83 4.75
CA ASN A 63 20.16 -4.08 5.53
C ASN A 63 20.01 -3.80 7.02
N SER A 64 20.76 -2.83 7.56
CA SER A 64 20.64 -2.43 8.95
C SER A 64 19.24 -1.90 9.32
N VAL A 65 18.59 -1.17 8.42
CA VAL A 65 17.19 -0.71 8.59
C VAL A 65 16.24 -1.91 8.59
N LEU A 66 16.39 -2.84 7.64
CA LEU A 66 15.55 -4.05 7.53
C LEU A 66 15.68 -4.94 8.76
N GLU A 67 16.90 -5.17 9.29
CA GLU A 67 17.11 -5.98 10.49
C GLU A 67 16.48 -5.35 11.73
N ARG A 68 16.63 -4.03 11.94
CA ARG A 68 15.98 -3.35 13.06
C ARG A 68 14.46 -3.38 12.93
N ALA A 69 13.94 -3.19 11.72
CA ALA A 69 12.50 -3.30 11.45
C ALA A 69 11.98 -4.71 11.74
N ALA A 70 12.71 -5.75 11.35
CA ALA A 70 12.35 -7.14 11.63
C ALA A 70 12.25 -7.41 13.15
N VAL A 71 13.17 -6.87 13.95
CA VAL A 71 13.11 -6.96 15.41
C VAL A 71 11.88 -6.24 15.98
N ASN A 72 11.61 -5.02 15.53
CA ASN A 72 10.45 -4.23 15.99
C ASN A 72 9.12 -4.89 15.59
N LEU A 73 9.01 -5.40 14.37
CA LEU A 73 7.83 -6.13 13.88
C LEU A 73 7.62 -7.44 14.66
N ALA A 74 8.69 -8.17 14.93
CA ALA A 74 8.62 -9.39 15.77
C ALA A 74 8.12 -9.06 17.19
N GLU A 75 8.57 -7.96 17.77
CA GLU A 75 8.07 -7.50 19.08
C GLU A 75 6.57 -7.17 19.04
N VAL A 76 6.08 -6.54 17.95
CA VAL A 76 4.63 -6.35 17.75
C VAL A 76 3.93 -7.70 17.70
N ALA A 77 4.43 -8.66 16.91
CA ALA A 77 3.83 -9.99 16.78
C ALA A 77 3.74 -10.71 18.13
N ALA A 78 4.79 -10.64 18.96
CA ALA A 78 4.77 -11.23 20.31
C ALA A 78 3.72 -10.57 21.22
N ASN A 79 3.62 -9.24 21.20
CA ASN A 79 2.62 -8.52 21.98
C ASN A 79 1.19 -8.87 21.56
N LEU A 80 0.93 -8.98 20.25
CA LEU A 80 -0.37 -9.37 19.72
C LEU A 80 -0.71 -10.83 20.07
N HIS A 81 0.25 -11.73 19.99
CA HIS A 81 0.09 -13.11 20.40
C HIS A 81 -0.26 -13.23 21.89
N PHE A 82 0.43 -12.49 22.77
CA PHE A 82 0.10 -12.47 24.20
C PHE A 82 -1.29 -11.89 24.46
N LEU A 83 -1.67 -10.82 23.74
CA LEU A 83 -3.01 -10.24 23.84
C LEU A 83 -4.08 -11.24 23.40
N GLU A 84 -3.89 -11.92 22.28
CA GLU A 84 -4.82 -12.95 21.79
C GLU A 84 -4.99 -14.08 22.83
N ASN A 85 -3.89 -14.58 23.42
CA ASN A 85 -3.95 -15.60 24.45
C ASN A 85 -4.67 -15.16 25.73
N GLN A 86 -4.63 -13.87 26.07
CA GLN A 86 -5.28 -13.32 27.25
C GLN A 86 -6.76 -13.01 27.03
N THR A 87 -7.12 -12.54 25.83
CA THR A 87 -8.44 -11.95 25.55
C THR A 87 -9.25 -12.72 24.51
N GLY A 88 -8.62 -13.60 23.74
CA GLY A 88 -9.24 -14.26 22.58
C GLY A 88 -9.41 -13.34 21.34
N LYS A 89 -8.97 -12.07 21.43
CA LYS A 89 -9.10 -11.10 20.32
C LYS A 89 -7.94 -11.24 19.33
N PHE A 90 -8.26 -11.55 18.08
CA PHE A 90 -7.26 -11.66 17.02
C PHE A 90 -7.00 -10.29 16.38
N LEU A 91 -5.77 -9.80 16.53
CA LEU A 91 -5.29 -8.55 15.94
C LEU A 91 -4.05 -8.81 15.08
N HIS A 92 -3.88 -8.02 14.02
CA HIS A 92 -2.73 -8.12 13.11
C HIS A 92 -2.27 -6.74 12.63
N LEU A 93 -0.99 -6.65 12.29
CA LEU A 93 -0.37 -5.48 11.68
C LEU A 93 -0.15 -5.78 10.20
N ASP A 94 -0.62 -4.90 9.34
CA ASP A 94 -0.63 -5.08 7.89
C ASP A 94 0.37 -4.14 7.24
N ILE A 95 1.52 -4.66 6.81
CA ILE A 95 2.52 -3.88 6.08
C ILE A 95 1.94 -3.55 4.71
N GLU A 96 1.98 -2.28 4.34
CA GLU A 96 1.44 -1.75 3.11
C GLU A 96 2.56 -1.39 2.13
N PRO A 97 2.85 -2.25 1.14
CA PRO A 97 3.77 -1.90 0.07
C PRO A 97 3.25 -0.73 -0.74
N GLU A 98 4.10 0.26 -0.98
CA GLU A 98 3.75 1.46 -1.76
C GLU A 98 4.93 1.98 -2.58
N PRO A 99 4.69 2.77 -3.64
CA PRO A 99 5.76 3.36 -4.45
C PRO A 99 6.78 4.13 -3.61
N ASP A 100 8.07 3.94 -3.90
CA ASP A 100 9.23 4.51 -3.19
C ASP A 100 9.39 4.05 -1.73
N GLY A 101 8.55 3.18 -1.20
CA GLY A 101 8.82 2.42 0.02
C GLY A 101 9.97 1.43 -0.19
N ILE A 102 10.63 0.96 0.89
CA ILE A 102 11.60 -0.15 0.76
C ILE A 102 10.91 -1.39 0.20
N LEU A 103 9.63 -1.58 0.54
CA LEU A 103 8.76 -2.59 -0.04
C LEU A 103 7.77 -1.89 -0.98
N GLU A 104 7.94 -2.09 -2.29
CA GLU A 104 7.13 -1.43 -3.31
C GLU A 104 6.22 -2.41 -4.08
N ASN A 105 6.59 -3.70 -4.09
CA ASN A 105 5.92 -4.74 -4.86
C ASN A 105 5.91 -6.09 -4.13
N SER A 106 5.22 -7.07 -4.72
CA SER A 106 5.09 -8.39 -4.10
C SER A 106 6.42 -9.12 -3.91
N ASP A 107 7.33 -9.01 -4.87
CA ASP A 107 8.61 -9.73 -4.82
C ASP A 107 9.51 -9.17 -3.71
N GLU A 108 9.60 -7.84 -3.56
CA GLU A 108 10.34 -7.19 -2.46
C GLU A 108 9.72 -7.53 -1.09
N THR A 109 8.38 -7.56 -1.02
CA THR A 109 7.67 -7.92 0.22
C THR A 109 7.95 -9.36 0.62
N ILE A 110 7.85 -10.31 -0.31
CA ILE A 110 8.14 -11.73 -0.06
C ILE A 110 9.59 -11.91 0.35
N ALA A 111 10.53 -11.27 -0.35
CA ALA A 111 11.95 -11.34 0.00
C ALA A 111 12.20 -10.79 1.42
N PHE A 112 11.57 -9.67 1.80
CA PHE A 112 11.70 -9.16 3.17
C PHE A 112 11.19 -10.15 4.22
N PHE A 113 10.03 -10.77 4.01
CA PHE A 113 9.51 -11.78 4.92
C PHE A 113 10.46 -12.98 5.03
N GLN A 114 10.87 -13.56 3.90
CA GLN A 114 11.63 -14.81 3.86
C GLN A 114 13.09 -14.64 4.27
N ASP A 115 13.73 -13.57 3.82
CA ASP A 115 15.17 -13.39 3.97
C ASP A 115 15.54 -12.54 5.19
N CYS A 116 14.60 -11.78 5.76
CA CYS A 116 14.89 -10.89 6.89
C CYS A 116 13.91 -11.07 8.06
N LEU A 117 12.60 -10.79 7.87
CA LEU A 117 11.65 -10.76 8.99
C LEU A 117 11.56 -12.11 9.72
N LEU A 118 11.39 -13.21 9.01
CA LEU A 118 11.26 -14.53 9.64
C LEU A 118 12.55 -14.99 10.30
N PRO A 119 13.73 -15.00 9.66
CA PRO A 119 14.95 -15.47 10.32
C PRO A 119 15.41 -14.56 11.48
N VAL A 120 15.40 -13.24 11.29
CA VAL A 120 15.82 -12.28 12.33
C VAL A 120 14.80 -12.22 13.47
N GLY A 121 13.51 -12.11 13.13
CA GLY A 121 12.43 -12.01 14.11
C GLY A 121 12.25 -13.28 14.91
N ALA A 122 12.29 -14.48 14.30
CA ALA A 122 12.18 -15.74 15.03
C ALA A 122 13.34 -15.95 16.01
N LYS A 123 14.57 -15.60 15.59
CA LYS A 123 15.73 -15.61 16.48
C LYS A 123 15.52 -14.66 17.67
N TYR A 124 15.10 -13.43 17.42
CA TYR A 124 14.82 -12.44 18.44
C TYR A 124 13.76 -12.93 19.45
N LEU A 125 12.64 -13.50 18.97
CA LEU A 125 11.59 -14.02 19.84
C LEU A 125 12.07 -15.21 20.68
N ALA A 126 12.89 -16.09 20.11
CA ALA A 126 13.48 -17.21 20.85
C ALA A 126 14.39 -16.73 21.97
N GLU A 127 15.24 -15.74 21.72
CA GLU A 127 16.20 -15.22 22.70
C GLU A 127 15.53 -14.37 23.80
N LYS A 128 14.59 -13.49 23.42
CA LYS A 128 13.97 -12.52 24.35
C LYS A 128 12.76 -13.08 25.10
N HIS A 129 11.88 -13.79 24.38
CA HIS A 129 10.61 -14.27 24.91
C HIS A 129 10.60 -15.77 25.18
N HIS A 130 11.72 -16.47 24.91
CA HIS A 130 11.87 -17.93 25.07
C HIS A 130 10.85 -18.74 24.26
N ILE A 131 10.42 -18.21 23.12
CA ILE A 131 9.51 -18.88 22.20
C ILE A 131 10.32 -19.77 21.25
N PRO A 132 10.01 -21.09 21.12
CA PRO A 132 10.69 -21.94 20.16
C PRO A 132 10.65 -21.35 18.73
N SER A 133 11.73 -21.49 17.96
CA SER A 133 11.86 -20.82 16.65
C SER A 133 10.74 -21.19 15.66
N GLY A 134 10.24 -22.43 15.68
CA GLY A 134 9.11 -22.82 14.83
C GLY A 134 7.82 -22.10 15.20
N ASP A 135 7.53 -21.97 16.50
CA ASP A 135 6.37 -21.24 17.00
C ASP A 135 6.52 -19.74 16.75
N ALA A 136 7.74 -19.19 16.92
CA ALA A 136 8.03 -17.80 16.62
C ALA A 136 7.73 -17.42 15.17
N THR A 137 8.10 -18.29 14.23
CA THR A 137 7.78 -18.12 12.80
C THR A 137 6.27 -18.06 12.58
N GLN A 138 5.51 -18.97 13.19
CA GLN A 138 4.06 -18.98 13.06
C GLN A 138 3.40 -17.76 13.71
N ILE A 139 3.90 -17.29 14.84
CA ILE A 139 3.42 -16.07 15.50
C ILE A 139 3.64 -14.85 14.61
N ILE A 140 4.82 -14.73 14.00
CA ILE A 140 5.11 -13.62 13.07
C ILE A 140 4.16 -13.68 11.88
N LEU A 141 4.04 -14.82 11.20
CA LEU A 141 3.15 -14.97 10.03
C LEU A 141 1.66 -14.77 10.36
N ARG A 142 1.26 -15.07 11.60
CA ARG A 142 -0.11 -14.85 12.06
C ARG A 142 -0.43 -13.38 12.26
N HIS A 143 0.47 -12.62 12.87
CA HIS A 143 0.21 -11.27 13.34
C HIS A 143 0.82 -10.16 12.48
N ILE A 144 1.79 -10.49 11.60
CA ILE A 144 2.35 -9.56 10.61
C ILE A 144 1.89 -10.03 9.24
N GLN A 145 1.06 -9.22 8.61
CA GLN A 145 0.38 -9.53 7.35
C GLN A 145 0.62 -8.42 6.34
N VAL A 146 -0.03 -8.47 5.18
CA VAL A 146 0.07 -7.47 4.13
C VAL A 146 -1.23 -6.69 4.02
N CYS A 147 -1.16 -5.38 3.99
CA CYS A 147 -2.21 -4.53 3.46
C CYS A 147 -2.07 -4.46 1.94
N TYR A 148 -3.04 -5.02 1.23
CA TYR A 148 -3.07 -4.98 -0.23
C TYR A 148 -3.81 -3.74 -0.69
N ASP A 149 -3.09 -2.64 -0.95
CA ASP A 149 -3.66 -1.48 -1.60
C ASP A 149 -3.71 -1.68 -3.12
N VAL A 150 -4.92 -1.68 -3.70
CA VAL A 150 -5.13 -1.97 -5.14
C VAL A 150 -4.45 -0.92 -6.03
N CYS A 151 -4.44 0.36 -5.61
CA CYS A 151 -3.77 1.44 -6.31
C CYS A 151 -2.25 1.17 -6.39
N HIS A 152 -1.61 0.85 -5.26
CA HIS A 152 -0.17 0.68 -5.17
C HIS A 152 0.33 -0.46 -6.06
N PHE A 153 -0.30 -1.64 -5.98
CA PHE A 153 0.07 -2.77 -6.84
C PHE A 153 -0.27 -2.52 -8.32
N ALA A 154 -1.37 -1.77 -8.59
CA ALA A 154 -1.68 -1.38 -9.96
C ALA A 154 -0.64 -0.41 -10.54
N ILE A 155 -0.08 0.53 -9.75
CA ILE A 155 0.94 1.48 -10.21
C ILE A 155 2.18 0.74 -10.71
N VAL A 156 2.63 -0.30 -10.02
CA VAL A 156 3.77 -1.13 -10.43
C VAL A 156 3.40 -2.23 -11.45
N TYR A 157 2.19 -2.15 -12.02
CA TYR A 157 1.69 -3.07 -13.05
C TYR A 157 1.57 -4.53 -12.63
N GLU A 158 1.49 -4.83 -11.35
CA GLU A 158 1.16 -6.16 -10.87
C GLU A 158 -0.34 -6.47 -11.06
N LYS A 159 -0.63 -7.73 -11.36
CA LYS A 159 -2.02 -8.20 -11.52
C LYS A 159 -2.51 -8.84 -10.23
N PRO A 160 -3.72 -8.50 -9.76
CA PRO A 160 -4.24 -9.02 -8.48
C PRO A 160 -4.16 -10.54 -8.32
N LYS A 161 -4.61 -11.31 -9.31
CA LYS A 161 -4.57 -12.79 -9.26
C LYS A 161 -3.16 -13.34 -9.10
N ASP A 162 -2.19 -12.77 -9.84
CA ASP A 162 -0.80 -13.22 -9.81
C ASP A 162 -0.17 -12.87 -8.45
N THR A 163 -0.44 -11.66 -7.94
CA THR A 163 0.08 -11.18 -6.66
C THR A 163 -0.50 -11.98 -5.48
N PHE A 164 -1.80 -12.25 -5.48
CA PHE A 164 -2.44 -13.07 -4.44
C PHE A 164 -1.87 -14.49 -4.43
N ALA A 165 -1.64 -15.09 -5.61
CA ALA A 165 -1.01 -16.40 -5.70
C ALA A 165 0.45 -16.40 -5.19
N LYS A 166 1.21 -15.33 -5.45
CA LYS A 166 2.58 -15.17 -4.91
C LYS A 166 2.57 -15.15 -3.38
N PHE A 167 1.73 -14.32 -2.75
CA PHE A 167 1.63 -14.23 -1.29
C PHE A 167 1.16 -15.56 -0.68
N GLU A 168 0.15 -16.20 -1.26
CA GLU A 168 -0.33 -17.51 -0.81
C GLU A 168 0.78 -18.57 -0.86
N ASN A 169 1.51 -18.67 -1.99
CA ASN A 169 2.61 -19.61 -2.14
C ASN A 169 3.78 -19.34 -1.18
N ALA A 170 3.96 -18.08 -0.76
CA ALA A 170 4.94 -17.67 0.24
C ALA A 170 4.46 -17.88 1.69
N GLY A 171 3.20 -18.27 1.91
CA GLY A 171 2.58 -18.42 3.23
C GLY A 171 2.34 -17.08 3.94
N ILE A 172 2.25 -15.99 3.19
CA ILE A 172 2.01 -14.62 3.71
C ILE A 172 0.53 -14.28 3.55
N ASN A 173 -0.11 -13.90 4.64
CA ASN A 173 -1.52 -13.53 4.64
C ASN A 173 -1.73 -12.08 4.20
N ILE A 174 -2.85 -11.83 3.53
CA ILE A 174 -3.37 -10.49 3.28
C ILE A 174 -4.37 -10.18 4.40
N GLY A 175 -4.01 -9.26 5.29
CA GLY A 175 -4.82 -8.89 6.45
C GLY A 175 -5.90 -7.87 6.12
N LYS A 176 -5.65 -7.01 5.13
CA LYS A 176 -6.58 -5.97 4.69
C LYS A 176 -6.43 -5.74 3.18
N ILE A 177 -7.54 -5.39 2.53
CA ILE A 177 -7.53 -4.89 1.15
C ILE A 177 -8.07 -3.46 1.15
N GLN A 178 -7.25 -2.52 0.70
CA GLN A 178 -7.69 -1.16 0.41
C GLN A 178 -8.17 -1.10 -1.03
N ILE A 179 -9.46 -0.80 -1.19
CA ILE A 179 -10.12 -0.65 -2.48
C ILE A 179 -9.87 0.77 -2.96
N SER A 180 -8.93 0.91 -3.85
CA SER A 180 -8.37 2.17 -4.33
C SER A 180 -8.06 2.10 -5.83
N ALA A 181 -8.01 3.23 -6.51
CA ALA A 181 -7.68 3.29 -7.94
C ALA A 181 -6.62 4.35 -8.22
N ALA A 182 -5.59 3.99 -8.97
CA ALA A 182 -4.59 4.93 -9.47
C ALA A 182 -5.14 5.76 -10.64
N LEU A 183 -4.63 6.99 -10.79
CA LEU A 183 -4.80 7.76 -12.01
C LEU A 183 -3.96 7.15 -13.13
N LYS A 184 -4.53 7.06 -14.32
CA LYS A 184 -3.90 6.47 -15.49
C LYS A 184 -4.04 7.38 -16.69
N VAL A 185 -3.00 7.43 -17.54
CA VAL A 185 -3.04 8.17 -18.81
C VAL A 185 -2.22 7.47 -19.87
N ASP A 186 -2.80 7.41 -21.09
CA ASP A 186 -2.08 6.97 -22.28
C ASP A 186 -1.13 8.09 -22.73
N VAL A 187 0.13 7.74 -23.01
CA VAL A 187 1.13 8.69 -23.50
C VAL A 187 1.07 8.72 -25.03
N PRO A 188 0.65 9.85 -25.64
CA PRO A 188 0.49 9.92 -27.08
C PRO A 188 1.83 9.90 -27.82
N VAL A 189 1.84 9.40 -29.05
CA VAL A 189 3.04 9.40 -29.91
C VAL A 189 3.32 10.79 -30.47
N ALA A 190 2.27 11.52 -30.86
CA ALA A 190 2.40 12.83 -31.51
C ALA A 190 2.85 13.91 -30.49
N GLN A 191 3.89 14.69 -30.84
CA GLN A 191 4.46 15.71 -29.94
C GLN A 191 3.42 16.75 -29.50
N LEU A 192 2.57 17.22 -30.40
CA LEU A 192 1.53 18.19 -30.07
C LEU A 192 0.57 17.69 -28.97
N GLU A 193 0.23 16.39 -29.00
CA GLU A 193 -0.63 15.79 -27.98
C GLU A 193 0.12 15.55 -26.67
N ARG A 194 1.44 15.30 -26.74
CA ARG A 194 2.30 15.26 -25.53
C ARG A 194 2.38 16.62 -24.85
N ASP A 195 2.47 17.70 -25.62
CA ASP A 195 2.50 19.06 -25.07
C ASP A 195 1.19 19.39 -24.34
N LYS A 196 0.05 19.01 -24.90
CA LYS A 196 -1.27 19.13 -24.24
C LYS A 196 -1.34 18.28 -22.97
N LEU A 197 -0.87 17.01 -23.04
CA LEU A 197 -0.83 16.13 -21.87
C LEU A 197 0.06 16.71 -20.77
N LYS A 198 1.23 17.25 -21.15
CA LYS A 198 2.15 17.93 -20.21
C LYS A 198 1.45 19.05 -19.46
N GLU A 199 0.71 19.90 -20.17
CA GLU A 199 -0.06 21.00 -19.56
C GLU A 199 -1.10 20.47 -18.56
N LYS A 200 -1.86 19.40 -18.96
CA LYS A 200 -2.87 18.79 -18.10
C LYS A 200 -2.28 18.15 -16.84
N LEU A 201 -1.19 17.39 -16.98
CA LEU A 201 -0.50 16.78 -15.85
C LEU A 201 0.10 17.83 -14.90
N SER A 202 0.65 18.93 -15.46
CA SER A 202 1.19 20.03 -14.64
C SER A 202 0.14 20.67 -13.73
N GLN A 203 -1.14 20.66 -14.13
CA GLN A 203 -2.25 21.20 -13.32
C GLN A 203 -2.59 20.29 -12.11
N LEU A 204 -2.18 19.03 -12.13
CA LEU A 204 -2.36 18.07 -11.04
C LEU A 204 -1.20 18.10 -10.04
N SER A 205 -0.07 18.72 -10.40
CA SER A 205 1.10 18.79 -9.51
C SER A 205 0.78 19.65 -8.29
N GLU A 206 0.90 19.07 -7.11
CA GLU A 206 0.75 19.78 -5.84
C GLU A 206 1.99 19.56 -4.96
N SER A 207 2.13 20.30 -3.88
CA SER A 207 3.37 20.35 -3.10
C SER A 207 3.36 19.49 -1.84
N THR A 208 2.20 19.01 -1.40
CA THR A 208 2.04 18.36 -0.09
C THR A 208 2.58 16.93 -0.09
N TYR A 209 2.16 16.14 -1.07
CA TYR A 209 2.51 14.74 -1.18
C TYR A 209 3.46 14.45 -2.36
N LEU A 210 4.03 13.24 -2.36
CA LEU A 210 4.68 12.68 -3.54
C LEU A 210 3.62 12.00 -4.40
N HIS A 211 3.67 12.25 -5.70
CA HIS A 211 2.84 11.57 -6.68
C HIS A 211 3.74 10.76 -7.62
N GLN A 212 4.18 9.61 -7.14
CA GLN A 212 5.05 8.73 -7.90
C GLN A 212 4.40 8.32 -9.22
N VAL A 213 5.21 8.17 -10.25
CA VAL A 213 4.75 7.77 -11.58
C VAL A 213 5.53 6.56 -12.06
N VAL A 214 4.81 5.54 -12.53
CA VAL A 214 5.43 4.43 -13.25
C VAL A 214 4.94 4.44 -14.68
N GLY A 215 5.87 4.61 -15.60
CA GLY A 215 5.64 4.51 -17.03
C GLY A 215 5.89 3.11 -17.54
N LYS A 216 5.05 2.63 -18.48
CA LYS A 216 5.23 1.35 -19.15
C LYS A 216 5.37 1.55 -20.65
N THR A 217 6.46 1.05 -21.23
CA THR A 217 6.70 1.07 -22.67
C THR A 217 5.82 0.05 -23.39
N ALA A 218 5.70 0.18 -24.72
CA ALA A 218 5.01 -0.82 -25.54
C ALA A 218 5.66 -2.22 -25.48
N SER A 219 6.97 -2.29 -25.17
CA SER A 219 7.69 -3.56 -24.96
C SER A 219 7.51 -4.16 -23.56
N GLY A 220 6.86 -3.43 -22.63
CA GLY A 220 6.61 -3.87 -21.27
C GLY A 220 7.66 -3.42 -20.23
N SER A 221 8.71 -2.70 -20.63
CA SER A 221 9.69 -2.15 -19.69
C SER A 221 9.07 -1.05 -18.84
N LEU A 222 9.44 -0.99 -17.57
CA LEU A 222 8.97 0.02 -16.62
C LEU A 222 10.03 1.10 -16.39
N GLU A 223 9.56 2.32 -16.19
CA GLU A 223 10.36 3.50 -15.86
C GLU A 223 9.68 4.24 -14.71
N SER A 224 10.39 4.45 -13.59
CA SER A 224 9.83 5.07 -12.39
C SER A 224 10.32 6.49 -12.21
N TYR A 225 9.43 7.36 -11.76
CA TYR A 225 9.71 8.76 -11.41
C TYR A 225 9.23 9.00 -9.99
N PRO A 226 10.06 9.57 -9.11
CA PRO A 226 9.73 9.75 -7.69
C PRO A 226 8.62 10.77 -7.44
N ASP A 227 8.33 11.64 -8.41
CA ASP A 227 7.20 12.58 -8.30
C ASP A 227 6.72 13.00 -9.71
N LEU A 228 5.46 13.41 -9.82
CA LEU A 228 4.82 13.83 -11.07
C LEU A 228 5.60 14.93 -11.84
N PRO A 229 6.17 15.96 -11.20
CA PRO A 229 6.97 16.96 -11.93
C PRO A 229 8.14 16.36 -12.74
N GLN A 230 8.83 15.34 -12.22
CA GLN A 230 9.91 14.67 -12.95
C GLN A 230 9.37 13.89 -14.16
N ALA A 231 8.26 13.18 -14.01
CA ALA A 231 7.61 12.50 -15.12
C ALA A 231 7.15 13.49 -16.20
N VAL A 232 6.59 14.63 -15.81
CA VAL A 232 6.16 15.72 -16.71
C VAL A 232 7.34 16.32 -17.48
N MET A 233 8.50 16.47 -16.83
CA MET A 233 9.71 16.95 -17.51
C MET A 233 10.27 15.91 -18.49
N ALA A 234 10.20 14.63 -18.16
CA ALA A 234 10.68 13.53 -19.01
C ALA A 234 9.71 13.21 -20.17
N LEU A 235 8.43 13.58 -20.07
CA LEU A 235 7.37 13.21 -21.01
C LEU A 235 7.71 13.44 -22.50
N PRO A 236 8.36 14.56 -22.92
CA PRO A 236 8.69 14.77 -24.33
C PRO A 236 9.60 13.70 -24.93
N ALA A 237 10.51 13.11 -24.13
CA ALA A 237 11.47 12.10 -24.55
C ALA A 237 11.11 10.67 -24.10
N SER A 238 10.09 10.50 -23.26
CA SER A 238 9.70 9.21 -22.70
C SER A 238 9.28 8.22 -23.78
N GLN A 239 9.67 6.96 -23.63
CA GLN A 239 9.25 5.84 -24.47
C GLN A 239 8.02 5.11 -23.91
N SER A 240 7.50 5.55 -22.78
CA SER A 240 6.31 4.97 -22.17
C SER A 240 5.08 5.18 -23.06
N ALA A 241 4.24 4.15 -23.13
CA ALA A 241 2.93 4.19 -23.78
C ALA A 241 1.81 4.54 -22.78
N GLU A 242 2.02 4.29 -21.51
CA GLU A 242 1.08 4.54 -20.42
C GLU A 242 1.83 5.02 -19.19
N PHE A 243 1.28 5.99 -18.46
CA PHE A 243 1.68 6.34 -17.10
C PHE A 243 0.60 5.96 -16.11
N ARG A 244 0.99 5.42 -14.95
CA ARG A 244 0.17 5.27 -13.75
C ARG A 244 0.75 6.14 -12.67
N ILE A 245 -0.12 6.92 -12.03
CA ILE A 245 0.27 7.99 -11.13
C ILE A 245 -0.39 7.75 -9.79
N HIS A 246 0.37 7.87 -8.72
CA HIS A 246 -0.08 7.66 -7.35
C HIS A 246 -1.02 8.80 -6.90
N PHE A 247 -2.26 8.73 -7.38
CA PHE A 247 -3.41 9.46 -6.92
C PHE A 247 -4.51 8.45 -6.64
N HIS A 248 -5.09 8.49 -5.45
CA HIS A 248 -6.27 7.69 -5.14
C HIS A 248 -7.51 8.41 -5.68
N VAL A 249 -7.91 8.06 -6.89
CA VAL A 249 -9.05 8.68 -7.57
C VAL A 249 -10.35 7.92 -7.32
N PRO A 250 -11.54 8.58 -7.43
CA PRO A 250 -12.82 7.95 -7.15
C PRO A 250 -13.06 6.66 -7.94
N LEU A 251 -13.55 5.61 -7.26
CA LEU A 251 -13.61 4.23 -7.75
C LEU A 251 -14.63 4.01 -8.87
N PHE A 252 -15.76 4.72 -8.80
CA PHE A 252 -16.94 4.47 -9.64
C PHE A 252 -16.80 4.94 -11.09
N LEU A 253 -15.70 5.63 -11.42
CA LEU A 253 -15.43 6.11 -12.78
C LEU A 253 -14.19 5.48 -13.39
N LYS A 254 -14.32 5.05 -14.64
CA LYS A 254 -13.22 4.54 -15.45
C LYS A 254 -12.48 5.65 -16.20
N HIS A 255 -13.18 6.75 -16.51
CA HIS A 255 -12.66 7.85 -17.33
C HIS A 255 -12.97 9.21 -16.70
N TYR A 256 -12.00 10.12 -16.76
CA TYR A 256 -12.03 11.49 -16.24
C TYR A 256 -11.59 12.49 -17.33
N GLY A 257 -12.29 12.54 -18.43
CA GLY A 257 -11.88 13.37 -19.56
C GLY A 257 -10.59 12.88 -20.22
N TYR A 258 -9.48 13.58 -20.01
CA TYR A 258 -8.15 13.19 -20.52
C TYR A 258 -7.56 11.97 -19.81
N PHE A 259 -8.01 11.71 -18.61
CA PHE A 259 -7.45 10.68 -17.74
C PHE A 259 -8.38 9.48 -17.63
N SER A 260 -7.85 8.37 -17.19
CA SER A 260 -8.59 7.18 -16.79
C SER A 260 -8.09 6.69 -15.42
N SER A 261 -8.69 5.63 -14.90
CA SER A 261 -8.27 5.01 -13.66
C SER A 261 -7.87 3.56 -13.86
N THR A 262 -7.25 2.98 -12.84
CA THR A 262 -6.98 1.54 -12.77
C THR A 262 -8.17 0.75 -12.20
N GLN A 263 -9.41 1.22 -12.35
CA GLN A 263 -10.64 0.60 -11.85
C GLN A 263 -10.76 -0.90 -12.21
N ASN A 264 -10.24 -1.31 -13.38
CA ASN A 264 -10.25 -2.70 -13.78
C ASN A 264 -9.46 -3.61 -12.81
N ALA A 265 -8.43 -3.10 -12.12
CA ALA A 265 -7.73 -3.86 -11.08
C ALA A 265 -8.64 -4.10 -9.86
N ILE A 266 -9.46 -3.12 -9.49
CA ILE A 266 -10.46 -3.29 -8.42
C ILE A 266 -11.46 -4.38 -8.80
N VAL A 267 -12.01 -4.33 -10.02
CA VAL A 267 -12.97 -5.34 -10.50
C VAL A 267 -12.36 -6.74 -10.41
N GLU A 268 -11.10 -6.91 -10.86
CA GLU A 268 -10.38 -8.19 -10.78
C GLU A 268 -10.18 -8.66 -9.33
N VAL A 269 -9.88 -7.74 -8.40
CA VAL A 269 -9.79 -8.04 -6.96
C VAL A 269 -11.14 -8.53 -6.44
N LEU A 270 -12.23 -7.78 -6.67
CA LEU A 270 -13.56 -8.12 -6.16
C LEU A 270 -14.06 -9.46 -6.72
N GLU A 271 -13.87 -9.73 -8.01
CA GLU A 271 -14.16 -11.03 -8.62
C GLU A 271 -13.33 -12.16 -8.00
N THR A 272 -12.07 -11.91 -7.68
CA THR A 272 -11.18 -12.92 -7.10
C THR A 272 -11.60 -13.26 -5.68
N ILE A 273 -11.84 -12.26 -4.83
CA ILE A 273 -12.23 -12.48 -3.42
C ILE A 273 -13.65 -13.01 -3.27
N SER A 274 -14.56 -12.75 -4.22
CA SER A 274 -15.90 -13.33 -4.24
C SER A 274 -15.86 -14.86 -4.44
N THR A 275 -14.85 -15.36 -5.14
CA THR A 275 -14.67 -16.81 -5.37
C THR A 275 -13.78 -17.46 -4.31
N LYS A 276 -12.76 -16.76 -3.84
CA LYS A 276 -11.80 -17.21 -2.83
C LYS A 276 -11.46 -16.04 -1.89
N PRO A 277 -12.16 -15.90 -0.76
CA PRO A 277 -11.85 -14.86 0.22
C PRO A 277 -10.41 -14.98 0.72
N VAL A 278 -9.63 -13.90 0.65
CA VAL A 278 -8.24 -13.83 1.12
C VAL A 278 -8.06 -12.92 2.33
N SER A 279 -9.01 -12.01 2.54
CA SER A 279 -9.07 -11.09 3.68
C SER A 279 -10.52 -10.78 4.01
N ARG A 280 -10.80 -10.44 5.28
CA ARG A 280 -12.14 -10.00 5.70
C ARG A 280 -12.30 -8.48 5.64
N PRO A 281 -11.34 -7.67 6.15
CA PRO A 281 -11.44 -6.22 6.09
C PRO A 281 -11.25 -5.70 4.66
N LEU A 282 -12.27 -5.00 4.15
CA LEU A 282 -12.21 -4.22 2.92
C LEU A 282 -12.40 -2.75 3.30
N GLU A 283 -11.52 -1.88 2.86
CA GLU A 283 -11.54 -0.45 3.14
C GLU A 283 -11.54 0.33 1.83
N VAL A 284 -12.49 1.25 1.65
CA VAL A 284 -12.49 2.18 0.51
C VAL A 284 -11.55 3.33 0.83
N GLU A 285 -10.58 3.59 -0.04
CA GLU A 285 -9.60 4.63 0.15
C GLU A 285 -9.50 5.57 -1.05
N THR A 286 -10.13 6.72 -0.93
CA THR A 286 -10.09 7.81 -1.92
C THR A 286 -9.90 9.16 -1.22
N TYR A 287 -8.92 9.93 -1.68
CA TYR A 287 -8.70 11.29 -1.16
C TYR A 287 -8.55 12.35 -2.26
N THR A 288 -8.43 11.96 -3.54
CA THR A 288 -8.24 12.91 -4.65
C THR A 288 -9.56 13.19 -5.39
N TRP A 289 -10.50 13.85 -4.72
CA TRP A 289 -11.80 14.22 -5.28
C TRP A 289 -11.73 15.35 -6.31
N GLY A 290 -10.63 16.10 -6.34
CA GLY A 290 -10.42 17.24 -7.23
C GLY A 290 -10.38 16.90 -8.72
N VAL A 291 -10.13 15.63 -9.08
CA VAL A 291 -10.14 15.15 -10.48
C VAL A 291 -11.54 15.05 -11.08
N LEU A 292 -12.58 15.04 -10.26
CA LEU A 292 -13.96 15.03 -10.72
C LEU A 292 -14.33 16.35 -11.40
N THR A 293 -15.13 16.27 -12.47
CA THR A 293 -15.75 17.45 -13.06
C THR A 293 -16.73 18.10 -12.07
N PRO A 294 -16.98 19.40 -12.17
CA PRO A 294 -17.87 20.10 -11.22
C PRO A 294 -19.25 19.43 -11.06
N GLU A 295 -19.79 18.86 -12.15
CA GLU A 295 -21.12 18.22 -12.17
C GLU A 295 -21.16 16.91 -11.36
N LEU A 296 -20.00 16.27 -11.16
CA LEU A 296 -19.86 15.01 -10.42
C LEU A 296 -19.43 15.21 -8.96
N ARG A 297 -19.08 16.47 -8.59
CA ARG A 297 -18.69 16.81 -7.22
C ARG A 297 -19.94 16.93 -6.35
N ILE A 298 -19.97 16.14 -5.28
CA ILE A 298 -20.97 16.17 -4.23
C ILE A 298 -20.26 16.31 -2.89
N ASP A 299 -20.98 16.40 -1.79
CA ASP A 299 -20.35 16.45 -0.47
C ASP A 299 -19.56 15.14 -0.17
N LEU A 300 -18.58 15.23 0.73
CA LEU A 300 -17.67 14.13 1.02
C LEU A 300 -18.41 12.87 1.52
N GLY A 301 -19.41 13.04 2.40
CA GLY A 301 -20.17 11.91 2.94
C GLY A 301 -20.92 11.15 1.83
N GLN A 302 -21.57 11.88 0.93
CA GLN A 302 -22.26 11.28 -0.22
C GLN A 302 -21.26 10.62 -1.20
N SER A 303 -20.07 11.20 -1.35
CA SER A 303 -19.02 10.61 -2.19
C SER A 303 -18.57 9.26 -1.63
N ILE A 304 -18.32 9.16 -0.33
CA ILE A 304 -17.95 7.91 0.34
C ILE A 304 -19.07 6.87 0.22
N ILE A 305 -20.33 7.26 0.47
CA ILE A 305 -21.50 6.36 0.32
C ILE A 305 -21.54 5.80 -1.11
N ARG A 306 -21.37 6.66 -2.12
CA ARG A 306 -21.39 6.25 -3.52
C ARG A 306 -20.30 5.22 -3.87
N GLU A 307 -19.12 5.33 -3.27
CA GLU A 307 -18.05 4.36 -3.45
C GLU A 307 -18.33 3.04 -2.76
N LEU A 308 -18.80 3.09 -1.52
CA LEU A 308 -19.22 1.89 -0.80
C LEU A 308 -20.32 1.14 -1.54
N ASP A 309 -21.36 1.84 -2.02
CA ASP A 309 -22.44 1.25 -2.81
C ASP A 309 -21.89 0.62 -4.11
N TRP A 310 -20.94 1.27 -4.77
CA TRP A 310 -20.30 0.73 -5.97
C TRP A 310 -19.55 -0.57 -5.68
N VAL A 311 -18.80 -0.65 -4.58
CA VAL A 311 -18.08 -1.86 -4.16
C VAL A 311 -19.06 -2.99 -3.81
N ILE A 312 -20.08 -2.70 -3.00
CA ILE A 312 -21.11 -3.68 -2.59
C ILE A 312 -21.80 -4.29 -3.82
N GLN A 313 -22.23 -3.46 -4.77
CA GLN A 313 -22.84 -3.93 -6.01
C GLN A 313 -21.95 -4.85 -6.85
N HIS A 314 -20.61 -4.73 -6.73
CA HIS A 314 -19.67 -5.62 -7.44
C HIS A 314 -19.40 -6.92 -6.68
N LEU A 315 -19.54 -6.93 -5.37
CA LEU A 315 -19.43 -8.14 -4.53
C LEU A 315 -20.68 -9.04 -4.61
N GLU A 316 -21.84 -8.45 -4.88
CA GLU A 316 -23.13 -9.18 -4.96
C GLU A 316 -23.39 -9.82 -6.34
N ARG A 317 -22.52 -9.60 -7.32
CA ARG A 317 -22.62 -10.18 -8.69
C ARG A 317 -21.98 -11.55 -8.77
#